data_07dc501d0cfad6d096da6b6d7398e6c1
#
_entry.id   07dc501d0cfad6d096da6b6d7398e6c1
#
_cell.length_a   1.000
_cell.length_b   1.000
_cell.length_c   1.000
_cell.angle_alpha   90.00
_cell.angle_beta   90.00
_cell.angle_gamma   90.00
#
_symmetry.space_group_name_H-M   'P 1'
#
loop_
_entity.id
_entity.type
_entity.pdbx_description
1 polymer ?
#
loop_
_entity_poly.entity_id
_entity_poly.type
_entity_poly.pdbx_seq_one_letter_code
_entity_poly.pdbx_strand_id
1 'polypeptide(L)'
;DKVIKEKITNNMPTKEKIKVIHDYIIDNAEYDKLKYENKNDTTYKSNTAYGVLIEGYGTCNGYADAMAIFLNKLNVINYKISNEEHIWNLVYLDGKWYHLDLTWDDPISDINVNRDTYFLITTSTLEKINDGTHKFDKSIYTEAKD
;
A
#
# COMPACT_ATOMS: atom_id res chain seq x y z
N ASP A 1 0.06 -17.37 -0.54
CA ASP A 1 1.19 -18.32 -0.56
C ASP A 1 1.69 -18.62 -1.97
N LYS A 2 0.80 -18.82 -2.95
CA LYS A 2 1.18 -19.09 -4.34
C LYS A 2 2.04 -17.97 -4.93
N VAL A 3 1.65 -16.72 -4.76
CA VAL A 3 2.37 -15.55 -5.28
C VAL A 3 3.78 -15.50 -4.69
N ILE A 4 3.90 -15.72 -3.38
CA ILE A 4 5.19 -15.72 -2.71
C ILE A 4 6.08 -16.84 -3.26
N LYS A 5 5.55 -18.03 -3.42
CA LYS A 5 6.31 -19.18 -3.97
C LYS A 5 6.80 -18.94 -5.39
N GLU A 6 5.98 -18.30 -6.22
CA GLU A 6 6.29 -18.08 -7.63
C GLU A 6 7.24 -16.89 -7.87
N LYS A 7 7.13 -15.84 -7.06
CA LYS A 7 7.79 -14.55 -7.32
C LYS A 7 8.91 -14.20 -6.38
N ILE A 8 8.98 -14.84 -5.20
CA ILE A 8 9.96 -14.51 -4.16
C ILE A 8 10.98 -15.64 -4.04
N THR A 9 12.26 -15.29 -4.06
CA THR A 9 13.36 -16.22 -3.76
C THR A 9 13.99 -15.87 -2.43
N ASN A 10 14.58 -16.85 -1.76
CA ASN A 10 15.24 -16.65 -0.46
C ASN A 10 16.42 -15.68 -0.52
N ASN A 11 17.04 -15.55 -1.70
CA ASN A 11 18.22 -14.71 -1.89
C ASN A 11 17.89 -13.23 -2.13
N MET A 12 16.61 -12.89 -2.33
CA MET A 12 16.20 -11.50 -2.52
C MET A 12 16.37 -10.69 -1.25
N PRO A 13 16.94 -9.46 -1.31
CA PRO A 13 16.85 -8.53 -0.19
C PRO A 13 15.38 -8.25 0.14
N THR A 14 15.10 -7.96 1.42
CA THR A 14 13.72 -7.73 1.88
C THR A 14 13.04 -6.60 1.11
N LYS A 15 13.75 -5.50 0.84
CA LYS A 15 13.22 -4.39 0.05
C LYS A 15 12.76 -4.85 -1.34
N GLU A 16 13.52 -5.71 -1.98
CA GLU A 16 13.18 -6.27 -3.30
C GLU A 16 11.95 -7.17 -3.22
N LYS A 17 11.85 -7.99 -2.17
CA LYS A 17 10.64 -8.80 -1.94
C LYS A 17 9.40 -7.93 -1.81
N ILE A 18 9.49 -6.85 -1.05
CA ILE A 18 8.39 -5.90 -0.88
C ILE A 18 8.02 -5.26 -2.22
N LYS A 19 9.02 -4.88 -3.02
CA LYS A 19 8.81 -4.28 -4.34
C LYS A 19 8.11 -5.24 -5.30
N VAL A 20 8.50 -6.51 -5.32
CA VAL A 20 7.85 -7.54 -6.15
C VAL A 20 6.37 -7.67 -5.79
N ILE A 21 6.04 -7.70 -4.51
CA ILE A 21 4.65 -7.81 -4.05
C ILE A 21 3.87 -6.52 -4.35
N HIS A 22 4.47 -5.37 -4.11
CA HIS A 22 3.90 -4.07 -4.45
C HIS A 22 3.49 -4.03 -5.92
N ASP A 23 4.41 -4.36 -6.80
CA ASP A 23 4.17 -4.34 -8.24
C ASP A 23 3.13 -5.39 -8.67
N TYR A 24 3.16 -6.58 -8.06
CA TYR A 24 2.16 -7.62 -8.32
C TYR A 24 0.75 -7.12 -8.00
N ILE A 25 0.55 -6.50 -6.84
CA ILE A 25 -0.77 -6.00 -6.44
C ILE A 25 -1.24 -4.92 -7.41
N ILE A 26 -0.38 -3.96 -7.75
CA ILE A 26 -0.72 -2.87 -8.67
C ILE A 26 -1.02 -3.40 -10.07
N ASP A 27 -0.26 -4.40 -10.55
CA ASP A 27 -0.47 -4.99 -11.87
C ASP A 27 -1.77 -5.78 -11.98
N ASN A 28 -2.28 -6.31 -10.88
CA ASN A 28 -3.44 -7.21 -10.87
C ASN A 28 -4.69 -6.59 -10.25
N ALA A 29 -4.65 -5.34 -9.83
CA ALA A 29 -5.79 -4.65 -9.23
C ALA A 29 -5.93 -3.23 -9.80
N GLU A 30 -7.15 -2.73 -9.74
CA GLU A 30 -7.49 -1.34 -10.09
C GLU A 30 -8.21 -0.69 -8.93
N TYR A 31 -8.11 0.63 -8.81
CA TYR A 31 -8.94 1.34 -7.85
C TYR A 31 -10.42 1.18 -8.22
N ASP A 32 -11.26 0.94 -7.23
CA ASP A 32 -12.71 0.74 -7.43
C ASP A 32 -13.38 2.06 -7.79
N LYS A 33 -13.48 2.34 -9.09
CA LYS A 33 -14.10 3.56 -9.64
C LYS A 33 -15.59 3.65 -9.31
N LEU A 34 -16.29 2.52 -9.26
CA LEU A 34 -17.71 2.50 -8.91
C LEU A 34 -17.93 3.00 -7.49
N LYS A 35 -17.12 2.55 -6.56
CA LYS A 35 -17.20 2.99 -5.17
C LYS A 35 -16.69 4.43 -5.01
N TYR A 36 -15.73 4.86 -5.82
CA TYR A 36 -15.27 6.25 -5.83
C TYR A 36 -16.40 7.21 -6.23
N GLU A 37 -17.18 6.83 -7.25
CA GLU A 37 -18.32 7.64 -7.73
C GLU A 37 -19.53 7.53 -6.79
N ASN A 38 -19.74 6.37 -6.16
CA ASN A 38 -20.80 6.12 -5.21
C ASN A 38 -20.29 5.22 -4.07
N LYS A 39 -20.02 5.84 -2.93
CA LYS A 39 -19.47 5.13 -1.76
C LYS A 39 -20.34 3.99 -1.23
N ASN A 40 -21.63 3.96 -1.60
CA ASN A 40 -22.56 2.90 -1.22
C ASN A 40 -22.57 1.75 -2.23
N ASP A 41 -21.78 1.83 -3.31
CA ASP A 41 -21.66 0.73 -4.28
C ASP A 41 -21.03 -0.49 -3.61
N THR A 42 -21.63 -1.65 -3.84
CA THR A 42 -21.20 -2.94 -3.26
C THR A 42 -20.92 -4.00 -4.31
N THR A 43 -20.66 -3.59 -5.54
CA THR A 43 -20.35 -4.51 -6.65
C THR A 43 -19.14 -5.37 -6.29
N TYR A 44 -18.10 -4.77 -5.72
CA TYR A 44 -16.88 -5.46 -5.30
C TYR A 44 -16.66 -5.31 -3.80
N LYS A 45 -15.97 -6.29 -3.21
CA LYS A 45 -15.52 -6.23 -1.80
C LYS A 45 -14.22 -5.43 -1.67
N SER A 46 -14.14 -4.28 -2.33
CA SER A 46 -12.93 -3.50 -2.55
C SER A 46 -12.32 -2.91 -1.28
N ASN A 47 -13.06 -2.84 -0.17
CA ASN A 47 -12.52 -2.45 1.14
C ASN A 47 -11.77 -3.56 1.85
N THR A 48 -11.59 -4.72 1.21
CA THR A 48 -10.96 -5.89 1.80
C THR A 48 -9.81 -6.38 0.94
N ALA A 49 -8.91 -7.15 1.55
CA ALA A 49 -7.84 -7.83 0.82
C ALA A 49 -8.42 -8.79 -0.24
N TYR A 50 -9.54 -9.44 0.05
CA TYR A 50 -10.22 -10.32 -0.91
C TYR A 50 -10.57 -9.59 -2.21
N GLY A 51 -11.16 -8.40 -2.09
CA GLY A 51 -11.50 -7.60 -3.27
C GLY A 51 -10.29 -7.29 -4.12
N VAL A 52 -9.18 -6.90 -3.50
CA VAL A 52 -7.94 -6.58 -4.21
C VAL A 52 -7.29 -7.82 -4.83
N LEU A 53 -7.17 -8.90 -4.05
CA LEU A 53 -6.38 -10.08 -4.46
C LEU A 53 -7.16 -11.05 -5.34
N ILE A 54 -8.47 -11.12 -5.20
CA ILE A 54 -9.31 -12.08 -5.91
C ILE A 54 -10.18 -11.41 -6.97
N GLU A 55 -10.86 -10.33 -6.62
CA GLU A 55 -11.73 -9.62 -7.56
C GLU A 55 -10.97 -8.63 -8.44
N GLY A 56 -9.81 -8.13 -7.98
CA GLY A 56 -8.97 -7.19 -8.73
C GLY A 56 -9.37 -5.73 -8.58
N TYR A 57 -10.12 -5.38 -7.53
CA TYR A 57 -10.56 -4.01 -7.26
C TYR A 57 -10.33 -3.64 -5.80
N GLY A 58 -9.83 -2.42 -5.57
CA GLY A 58 -9.52 -1.97 -4.23
C GLY A 58 -9.81 -0.50 -3.97
N THR A 59 -10.07 -0.22 -2.69
CA THR A 59 -9.98 1.11 -2.10
C THR A 59 -8.71 1.16 -1.27
N CYS A 60 -8.41 2.30 -0.62
CA CYS A 60 -7.24 2.41 0.26
C CYS A 60 -7.22 1.31 1.34
N ASN A 61 -8.36 0.99 1.93
CA ASN A 61 -8.47 -0.10 2.90
C ASN A 61 -8.09 -1.46 2.30
N GLY A 62 -8.59 -1.77 1.11
CA GLY A 62 -8.31 -3.02 0.43
C GLY A 62 -6.83 -3.16 0.08
N TYR A 63 -6.23 -2.13 -0.48
CA TYR A 63 -4.80 -2.12 -0.80
C TYR A 63 -3.93 -2.26 0.45
N ALA A 64 -4.23 -1.52 1.52
CA ALA A 64 -3.48 -1.58 2.77
C ALA A 64 -3.59 -2.96 3.41
N ASP A 65 -4.78 -3.56 3.42
CA ASP A 65 -4.99 -4.90 3.97
C ASP A 65 -4.27 -5.98 3.16
N ALA A 66 -4.34 -5.91 1.83
CA ALA A 66 -3.64 -6.85 0.95
C ALA A 66 -2.13 -6.79 1.18
N MET A 67 -1.57 -5.59 1.23
CA MET A 67 -0.14 -5.42 1.47
C MET A 67 0.27 -5.92 2.86
N ALA A 68 -0.55 -5.65 3.89
CA ALA A 68 -0.29 -6.11 5.26
C ALA A 68 -0.23 -7.64 5.34
N ILE A 69 -1.09 -8.35 4.63
CA ILE A 69 -1.07 -9.82 4.59
C ILE A 69 0.27 -10.32 4.04
N PHE A 70 0.74 -9.76 2.94
CA PHE A 70 2.02 -10.16 2.35
C PHE A 70 3.20 -9.79 3.25
N LEU A 71 3.19 -8.58 3.83
CA LEU A 71 4.26 -8.15 4.75
C LEU A 71 4.34 -9.09 5.96
N ASN A 72 3.20 -9.49 6.52
CA ASN A 72 3.16 -10.43 7.64
C ASN A 72 3.71 -11.82 7.22
N LYS A 73 3.38 -12.30 6.04
CA LYS A 73 3.90 -13.57 5.53
C LYS A 73 5.41 -13.52 5.25
N LEU A 74 5.94 -12.36 4.93
CA LEU A 74 7.38 -12.14 4.75
C LEU A 74 8.09 -11.86 6.08
N ASN A 75 7.37 -11.87 7.21
CA ASN A 75 7.89 -11.56 8.55
C ASN A 75 8.44 -10.13 8.65
N VAL A 76 7.82 -9.20 7.95
CA VAL A 76 8.17 -7.77 7.99
C VAL A 76 7.23 -7.07 8.96
N ILE A 77 7.78 -6.39 9.96
CA ILE A 77 7.01 -5.62 10.93
C ILE A 77 6.34 -4.45 10.21
N ASN A 78 5.04 -4.32 10.39
CA ASN A 78 4.27 -3.27 9.72
C ASN A 78 3.03 -2.89 10.53
N TYR A 79 2.52 -1.70 10.25
CA TYR A 79 1.25 -1.21 10.77
C TYR A 79 0.45 -0.57 9.65
N LYS A 80 -0.87 -0.55 9.81
CA LYS A 80 -1.72 0.32 9.01
C LYS A 80 -1.79 1.67 9.72
N ILE A 81 -1.52 2.73 8.97
CA ILE A 81 -1.56 4.11 9.46
C ILE A 81 -2.71 4.83 8.77
N SER A 82 -3.49 5.56 9.54
CA SER A 82 -4.70 6.19 9.02
C SER A 82 -4.93 7.59 9.59
N ASN A 83 -5.68 8.36 8.85
CA ASN A 83 -6.29 9.61 9.29
C ASN A 83 -7.79 9.59 8.93
N GLU A 84 -8.48 10.71 9.01
CA GLU A 84 -9.92 10.78 8.73
C GLU A 84 -10.27 10.47 7.26
N GLU A 85 -9.33 10.61 6.34
CA GLU A 85 -9.58 10.54 4.90
C GLU A 85 -8.95 9.32 4.22
N HIS A 86 -7.90 8.74 4.81
CA HIS A 86 -7.05 7.79 4.10
C HIS A 86 -6.40 6.79 5.04
N ILE A 87 -5.97 5.65 4.48
CA ILE A 87 -5.22 4.61 5.19
C ILE A 87 -4.13 4.07 4.25
N TRP A 88 -2.95 3.83 4.80
CA TRP A 88 -1.80 3.26 4.09
C TRP A 88 -0.96 2.41 5.03
N ASN A 89 0.20 1.94 4.58
CA ASN A 89 1.07 1.07 5.38
C ASN A 89 2.30 1.82 5.90
N LEU A 90 2.73 1.44 7.10
CA LEU A 90 4.00 1.85 7.69
C LEU A 90 4.84 0.59 7.92
N VAL A 91 6.05 0.55 7.38
CA VAL A 91 6.88 -0.66 7.29
C VAL A 91 8.20 -0.45 8.02
N TYR A 92 8.60 -1.44 8.84
CA TYR A 92 9.89 -1.43 9.51
C TYR A 92 10.88 -2.30 8.74
N LEU A 93 11.95 -1.69 8.26
CA LEU A 93 12.93 -2.35 7.41
C LEU A 93 14.34 -1.83 7.74
N ASP A 94 15.27 -2.75 8.00
CA ASP A 94 16.68 -2.43 8.26
C ASP A 94 16.87 -1.37 9.36
N GLY A 95 16.08 -1.47 10.43
CA GLY A 95 16.16 -0.58 11.57
C GLY A 95 15.47 0.77 11.41
N LYS A 96 14.73 0.98 10.33
CA LYS A 96 14.02 2.22 10.03
C LYS A 96 12.59 1.98 9.60
N TRP A 97 11.73 2.97 9.84
CA TRP A 97 10.35 2.97 9.37
C TRP A 97 10.23 3.66 8.01
N TYR A 98 9.30 3.21 7.19
CA TYR A 98 9.01 3.78 5.87
C TYR A 98 7.51 3.78 5.61
N HIS A 99 7.04 4.82 4.91
CA HIS A 99 5.67 4.86 4.41
C HIS A 99 5.57 4.09 3.09
N LEU A 100 4.45 3.41 2.90
CA LEU A 100 4.16 2.62 1.70
C LEU A 100 2.67 2.77 1.38
N ASP A 101 2.37 3.32 0.22
CA ASP A 101 0.97 3.56 -0.20
C ASP A 101 0.73 3.06 -1.62
N LEU A 102 0.15 1.87 -1.73
CA LEU A 102 -0.17 1.27 -3.01
C LEU A 102 -1.32 1.99 -3.72
N THR A 103 -2.27 2.54 -2.97
CA THR A 103 -3.39 3.28 -3.54
C THR A 103 -2.90 4.46 -4.38
N TRP A 104 -1.96 5.23 -3.85
CA TRP A 104 -1.41 6.40 -4.53
C TRP A 104 -0.36 6.05 -5.57
N ASP A 105 0.22 4.86 -5.50
CA ASP A 105 1.08 4.32 -6.55
C ASP A 105 0.28 3.70 -7.69
N ASP A 106 -1.04 3.53 -7.52
CA ASP A 106 -1.97 3.00 -8.53
C ASP A 106 -3.24 3.90 -8.62
N PRO A 107 -3.08 5.19 -8.95
CA PRO A 107 -4.22 6.12 -8.95
C PRO A 107 -5.21 5.85 -10.08
N ILE A 108 -6.44 6.42 -9.96
CA ILE A 108 -7.51 6.31 -10.97
C ILE A 108 -7.16 7.04 -12.29
N SER A 109 -5.99 7.48 -12.50
CA SER A 109 -5.59 8.26 -13.66
C SER A 109 -5.10 7.34 -14.78
N ASP A 110 -5.48 7.67 -16.02
CA ASP A 110 -4.92 7.05 -17.23
C ASP A 110 -3.55 7.64 -17.59
N ILE A 111 -3.09 8.64 -16.82
CA ILE A 111 -1.78 9.27 -17.01
C ILE A 111 -0.70 8.32 -16.47
N ASN A 112 0.36 8.19 -17.23
CA ASN A 112 1.54 7.42 -16.83
C ASN A 112 2.18 8.08 -15.59
N VAL A 113 1.92 7.52 -14.40
CA VAL A 113 2.46 8.02 -13.13
C VAL A 113 3.61 7.13 -12.66
N ASN A 114 4.52 7.70 -11.91
CA ASN A 114 5.58 6.94 -11.28
C ASN A 114 4.99 6.06 -10.17
N ARG A 115 5.08 4.74 -10.34
CA ARG A 115 4.56 3.75 -9.41
C ARG A 115 5.32 3.68 -8.09
N ASP A 116 6.46 4.35 -7.99
CA ASP A 116 7.36 4.28 -6.84
C ASP A 116 7.33 5.53 -5.99
N THR A 117 6.47 6.50 -6.29
CA THR A 117 6.40 7.78 -5.58
C THR A 117 6.16 7.59 -4.08
N TYR A 118 5.33 6.61 -3.71
CA TYR A 118 4.99 6.29 -2.32
C TYR A 118 5.54 4.94 -1.89
N PHE A 119 6.62 4.50 -2.51
CA PHE A 119 7.24 3.21 -2.19
C PHE A 119 8.39 3.41 -1.19
N LEU A 120 8.17 2.98 0.06
CA LEU A 120 9.17 2.99 1.15
C LEU A 120 9.85 4.35 1.29
N ILE A 121 9.06 5.40 1.52
CA ILE A 121 9.55 6.76 1.67
C ILE A 121 9.53 7.21 3.14
N THR A 122 10.36 8.20 3.44
CA THR A 122 10.42 8.80 4.77
C THR A 122 9.27 9.79 4.99
N THR A 123 9.01 10.14 6.26
CA THR A 123 8.02 11.17 6.60
C THR A 123 8.38 12.51 5.96
N SER A 124 9.66 12.87 5.95
CA SER A 124 10.09 14.13 5.35
C SER A 124 9.83 14.16 3.84
N THR A 125 10.06 13.05 3.13
CA THR A 125 9.72 12.94 1.71
C THR A 125 8.20 13.03 1.49
N LEU A 126 7.42 12.33 2.31
CA LEU A 126 5.96 12.35 2.25
C LEU A 126 5.42 13.79 2.43
N GLU A 127 5.95 14.52 3.40
CA GLU A 127 5.54 15.91 3.67
C GLU A 127 5.91 16.86 2.51
N LYS A 128 7.04 16.63 1.84
CA LYS A 128 7.46 17.42 0.69
C LYS A 128 6.54 17.24 -0.53
N ILE A 129 5.94 16.05 -0.67
CA ILE A 129 4.96 15.80 -1.74
C ILE A 129 3.73 16.68 -1.54
N ASN A 130 3.33 16.90 -0.27
CA ASN A 130 2.25 17.80 0.12
C ASN A 130 0.93 17.55 -0.65
N ASP A 131 0.52 16.29 -0.70
CA ASP A 131 -0.70 15.87 -1.38
C ASP A 131 -2.00 16.19 -0.61
N GLY A 132 -1.87 16.59 0.66
CA GLY A 132 -3.00 16.96 1.52
C GLY A 132 -3.70 15.78 2.18
N THR A 133 -3.36 14.54 1.85
CA THR A 133 -4.07 13.35 2.37
C THR A 133 -3.24 12.49 3.33
N HIS A 134 -1.92 12.68 3.40
CA HIS A 134 -1.03 11.84 4.20
C HIS A 134 -0.61 12.48 5.54
N LYS A 135 -1.39 13.41 6.06
CA LYS A 135 -1.17 13.95 7.41
C LYS A 135 -1.61 12.93 8.45
N PHE A 136 -0.79 12.70 9.47
CA PHE A 136 -1.09 11.75 10.51
C PHE A 136 -0.69 12.29 11.88
N ASP A 137 -1.26 11.68 12.93
CA ASP A 137 -0.98 12.06 14.31
C ASP A 137 0.34 11.43 14.78
N LYS A 138 1.38 12.24 14.87
CA LYS A 138 2.72 11.80 15.27
C LYS A 138 2.81 11.37 16.73
N SER A 139 1.77 11.64 17.54
CA SER A 139 1.69 11.14 18.91
C SER A 139 1.20 9.70 18.97
N ILE A 140 0.54 9.22 17.93
CA ILE A 140 0.01 7.85 17.82
C ILE A 140 0.93 6.97 16.98
N TYR A 141 1.35 7.48 15.81
CA TYR A 141 2.18 6.74 14.88
C TYR A 141 3.63 7.25 14.89
N THR A 142 4.57 6.32 14.81
CA THR A 142 5.97 6.69 14.72
C THR A 142 6.30 7.33 13.37
N GLU A 143 7.20 8.31 13.37
CA GLU A 143 7.69 8.92 12.14
C GLU A 143 8.69 8.02 11.44
N ALA A 144 8.68 8.02 10.12
CA ALA A 144 9.69 7.38 9.28
C ALA A 144 10.85 8.37 9.09
N LYS A 145 11.79 8.34 10.02
CA LYS A 145 12.94 9.28 10.05
C LYS A 145 14.01 8.89 9.03
N ASP A 146 14.69 9.90 8.55
CA ASP A 146 15.80 9.71 7.61
C ASP A 146 16.97 8.91 8.17
#